data_bf77c4e3595452ccda79701d7829fd10
#
_entry.id   bf77c4e3595452ccda79701d7829fd10
#
_cell.length_a   1.000
_cell.length_b   1.000
_cell.length_c   1.000
_cell.angle_alpha   90.00
_cell.angle_beta   90.00
_cell.angle_gamma   90.00
#
_symmetry.space_group_name_H-M   'P 1'
#
loop_
_entity.id
_entity.type
_entity.pdbx_description
1 polymer ?
#
loop_
_entity_poly.entity_id
_entity_poly.type
_entity_poly.pdbx_seq_one_letter_code
_entity_poly.pdbx_strand_id
1 'polypeptide(L)'
;MGHEHPRVVRAAQQQTALLNINTRYLHKNIVLYAKELLSTFPPGFSVVHFVNSGSEANELALRMSRVYSGQKEVMAIEVGYHGNTGGTIDISSYKFDGKGGKGAPSQTHLLPIFLLSFL
;
A
#
# COMPACT_ATOMS: atom_id res chain seq x y z
N MET A 1 13.46 -6.17 13.12
CA MET A 1 14.79 -6.34 12.51
C MET A 1 15.75 -5.20 12.89
N GLY A 2 15.29 -3.99 13.04
CA GLY A 2 16.10 -2.83 13.36
C GLY A 2 16.95 -2.33 12.18
N HIS A 3 17.76 -1.33 12.44
CA HIS A 3 18.70 -0.78 11.46
C HIS A 3 19.88 -1.73 11.23
N GLU A 4 20.47 -1.69 10.03
CA GLU A 4 21.71 -2.39 9.68
C GLU A 4 21.70 -3.91 9.94
N HIS A 5 20.56 -4.55 9.84
CA HIS A 5 20.48 -6.00 10.08
C HIS A 5 21.45 -6.74 9.13
N PRO A 6 22.46 -7.47 9.63
CA PRO A 6 23.60 -7.92 8.81
C PRO A 6 23.23 -8.89 7.69
N ARG A 7 22.18 -9.70 7.87
CA ARG A 7 21.68 -10.60 6.80
C ARG A 7 21.02 -9.82 5.67
N VAL A 8 20.27 -8.75 6.01
CA VAL A 8 19.58 -7.89 5.00
C VAL A 8 20.61 -7.09 4.22
N VAL A 9 21.56 -6.45 4.91
CA VAL A 9 22.66 -5.69 4.28
C VAL A 9 23.44 -6.57 3.31
N ARG A 10 23.84 -7.76 3.74
CA ARG A 10 24.61 -8.70 2.91
C ARG A 10 23.82 -9.14 1.67
N ALA A 11 22.55 -9.49 1.81
CA ALA A 11 21.71 -9.88 0.69
C ALA A 11 21.55 -8.73 -0.32
N ALA A 12 21.36 -7.49 0.15
CA ALA A 12 21.25 -6.32 -0.70
C ALA A 12 22.56 -6.04 -1.46
N GLN A 13 23.70 -6.09 -0.78
CA GLN A 13 25.03 -5.92 -1.39
C GLN A 13 25.30 -6.98 -2.47
N GLN A 14 25.03 -8.25 -2.17
CA GLN A 14 25.20 -9.35 -3.13
C GLN A 14 24.30 -9.16 -4.35
N GLN A 15 23.03 -8.84 -4.15
CA GLN A 15 22.09 -8.66 -5.26
C GLN A 15 22.45 -7.43 -6.11
N THR A 16 22.85 -6.32 -5.48
CA THR A 16 23.28 -5.12 -6.21
C THR A 16 24.52 -5.36 -7.07
N ALA A 17 25.45 -6.18 -6.59
CA ALA A 17 26.64 -6.55 -7.35
C ALA A 17 26.32 -7.47 -8.54
N LEU A 18 25.23 -8.23 -8.49
CA LEU A 18 24.81 -9.13 -9.57
C LEU A 18 23.91 -8.44 -10.58
N LEU A 19 22.83 -7.85 -10.09
CA LEU A 19 21.82 -7.21 -10.94
C LEU A 19 20.93 -6.29 -10.10
N ASN A 20 20.93 -5.01 -10.44
CA ASN A 20 19.98 -4.01 -9.95
C ASN A 20 19.39 -3.25 -11.13
N ILE A 21 18.23 -3.70 -11.62
CA ILE A 21 17.58 -3.17 -12.82
C ILE A 21 16.06 -3.15 -12.63
N ASN A 22 15.36 -2.50 -13.54
CA ASN A 22 13.90 -2.48 -13.56
C ASN A 22 13.28 -3.87 -13.80
N THR A 23 11.96 -3.97 -13.62
CA THR A 23 11.19 -5.24 -13.70
C THR A 23 10.81 -5.66 -15.12
N ARG A 24 11.27 -4.97 -16.17
CA ARG A 24 10.98 -5.37 -17.58
C ARG A 24 11.62 -6.68 -17.97
N TYR A 25 12.68 -7.08 -17.28
CA TYR A 25 13.36 -8.33 -17.50
C TYR A 25 13.03 -9.32 -16.39
N LEU A 26 12.76 -10.56 -16.79
CA LEU A 26 12.43 -11.61 -15.83
C LEU A 26 13.61 -11.89 -14.90
N HIS A 27 13.34 -11.90 -13.60
CA HIS A 27 14.28 -12.28 -12.58
C HIS A 27 13.62 -13.23 -11.59
N LYS A 28 14.29 -14.35 -11.30
CA LYS A 28 13.74 -15.42 -10.44
C LYS A 28 13.35 -14.94 -9.04
N ASN A 29 14.06 -13.96 -8.48
CA ASN A 29 13.84 -13.51 -7.09
C ASN A 29 12.46 -12.89 -6.90
N ILE A 30 11.92 -12.15 -7.89
CA ILE A 30 10.59 -11.56 -7.76
C ILE A 30 9.51 -12.65 -7.74
N VAL A 31 9.68 -13.72 -8.54
CA VAL A 31 8.75 -14.85 -8.58
C VAL A 31 8.83 -15.67 -7.30
N LEU A 32 10.03 -15.94 -6.80
CA LEU A 32 10.24 -16.67 -5.55
C LEU A 32 9.67 -15.90 -4.37
N TYR A 33 9.92 -14.59 -4.31
CA TYR A 33 9.38 -13.72 -3.26
C TYR A 33 7.86 -13.68 -3.30
N ALA A 34 7.24 -13.55 -4.49
CA ALA A 34 5.80 -13.57 -4.62
C ALA A 34 5.20 -14.89 -4.07
N LYS A 35 5.79 -16.03 -4.39
CA LYS A 35 5.37 -17.35 -3.88
C LYS A 35 5.50 -17.45 -2.36
N GLU A 36 6.64 -17.04 -1.82
CA GLU A 36 6.89 -17.06 -0.38
C GLU A 36 5.93 -16.13 0.36
N LEU A 37 5.72 -14.90 -0.15
CA LEU A 37 4.79 -13.96 0.42
C LEU A 37 3.36 -14.52 0.42
N LEU A 38 2.88 -15.03 -0.71
CA LEU A 38 1.52 -15.60 -0.83
C LEU A 38 1.31 -16.79 0.10
N SER A 39 2.34 -17.57 0.43
CA SER A 39 2.22 -18.68 1.37
C SER A 39 1.89 -18.26 2.81
N THR A 40 2.08 -16.97 3.16
CA THR A 40 1.73 -16.40 4.45
C THR A 40 0.30 -15.87 4.52
N PHE A 41 -0.40 -15.82 3.39
CA PHE A 41 -1.77 -15.33 3.31
C PHE A 41 -2.79 -16.47 3.39
N PRO A 42 -4.05 -16.17 3.78
CA PRO A 42 -5.14 -17.15 3.72
C PRO A 42 -5.36 -17.67 2.29
N PRO A 43 -5.97 -18.86 2.14
CA PRO A 43 -6.36 -19.38 0.84
C PRO A 43 -7.25 -18.39 0.06
N GLY A 44 -7.03 -18.31 -1.26
CA GLY A 44 -7.76 -17.38 -2.14
C GLY A 44 -6.94 -16.18 -2.61
N PHE A 45 -5.86 -15.83 -1.90
CA PHE A 45 -4.91 -14.82 -2.38
C PHE A 45 -3.92 -15.48 -3.35
N SER A 46 -3.96 -15.08 -4.61
CA SER A 46 -3.13 -15.70 -5.67
C SER A 46 -2.34 -14.69 -6.52
N VAL A 47 -2.60 -13.40 -6.35
CA VAL A 47 -1.97 -12.34 -7.14
C VAL A 47 -1.28 -11.33 -6.24
N VAL A 48 -0.07 -10.92 -6.62
CA VAL A 48 0.72 -9.89 -5.93
C VAL A 48 1.10 -8.80 -6.93
N HIS A 49 0.92 -7.56 -6.53
CA HIS A 49 1.41 -6.39 -7.25
C HIS A 49 2.51 -5.72 -6.43
N PHE A 50 3.72 -5.68 -6.96
CA PHE A 50 4.83 -4.97 -6.34
C PHE A 50 4.88 -3.54 -6.87
N VAL A 51 4.95 -2.59 -5.95
CA VAL A 51 5.03 -1.14 -6.21
C VAL A 51 6.14 -0.53 -5.36
N ASN A 52 6.40 0.78 -5.50
CA ASN A 52 7.56 1.40 -4.87
C ASN A 52 7.24 2.09 -3.52
N SER A 53 5.97 2.23 -3.18
CA SER A 53 5.56 2.89 -1.93
C SER A 53 4.16 2.46 -1.48
N GLY A 54 3.84 2.72 -0.21
CA GLY A 54 2.48 2.56 0.30
C GLY A 54 1.46 3.47 -0.42
N SER A 55 1.88 4.67 -0.84
CA SER A 55 1.04 5.56 -1.65
C SER A 55 0.65 4.92 -2.97
N GLU A 56 1.61 4.34 -3.69
CA GLU A 56 1.34 3.62 -4.94
C GLU A 56 0.48 2.38 -4.72
N ALA A 57 0.71 1.63 -3.65
CA ALA A 57 -0.09 0.45 -3.32
C ALA A 57 -1.56 0.82 -3.08
N ASN A 58 -1.82 1.83 -2.27
CA ASN A 58 -3.16 2.30 -1.99
C ASN A 58 -3.82 2.97 -3.22
N GLU A 59 -3.06 3.71 -4.03
CA GLU A 59 -3.57 4.27 -5.28
C GLU A 59 -4.02 3.17 -6.25
N LEU A 60 -3.21 2.11 -6.39
CA LEU A 60 -3.56 0.96 -7.22
C LEU A 60 -4.80 0.24 -6.68
N ALA A 61 -4.88 0.02 -5.35
CA ALA A 61 -6.03 -0.60 -4.71
C ALA A 61 -7.33 0.20 -4.94
N LEU A 62 -7.29 1.51 -4.75
CA LEU A 62 -8.41 2.40 -5.03
C LEU A 62 -8.85 2.32 -6.50
N ARG A 63 -7.91 2.35 -7.42
CA ARG A 63 -8.19 2.24 -8.85
C ARG A 63 -8.86 0.90 -9.20
N MET A 64 -8.32 -0.20 -8.68
CA MET A 64 -8.87 -1.54 -8.90
C MET A 64 -10.28 -1.66 -8.30
N SER A 65 -10.49 -1.18 -7.08
CA SER A 65 -11.79 -1.20 -6.40
C SER A 65 -12.84 -0.40 -7.17
N ARG A 66 -12.49 0.78 -7.66
CA ARG A 66 -13.38 1.62 -8.46
C ARG A 66 -13.78 0.96 -9.79
N VAL A 67 -12.82 0.32 -10.46
CA VAL A 67 -13.10 -0.41 -11.71
C VAL A 67 -13.98 -1.62 -11.45
N TYR A 68 -13.74 -2.35 -10.37
CA TYR A 68 -14.50 -3.55 -10.03
C TYR A 68 -15.93 -3.23 -9.57
N SER A 69 -16.11 -2.24 -8.69
CA SER A 69 -17.39 -1.88 -8.10
C SER A 69 -18.23 -0.94 -8.96
N GLY A 70 -17.59 -0.18 -9.87
CA GLY A 70 -18.23 0.93 -10.57
C GLY A 70 -18.50 2.16 -9.68
N GLN A 71 -18.05 2.13 -8.40
CA GLN A 71 -18.30 3.16 -7.41
C GLN A 71 -17.09 4.06 -7.20
N LYS A 72 -17.33 5.29 -6.74
CA LYS A 72 -16.27 6.24 -6.38
C LYS A 72 -16.17 6.50 -4.89
N GLU A 73 -17.24 6.20 -4.15
CA GLU A 73 -17.34 6.39 -2.71
C GLU A 73 -16.32 5.51 -1.98
N VAL A 74 -15.69 6.07 -0.96
CA VAL A 74 -14.68 5.37 -0.14
C VAL A 74 -14.95 5.66 1.34
N MET A 75 -14.92 4.62 2.15
CA MET A 75 -14.86 4.75 3.60
C MET A 75 -13.40 4.69 4.06
N ALA A 76 -12.99 5.68 4.84
CA ALA A 76 -11.64 5.76 5.42
C ALA A 76 -11.74 5.94 6.95
N ILE A 77 -10.69 5.54 7.65
CA ILE A 77 -10.63 5.66 9.11
C ILE A 77 -10.23 7.09 9.48
N GLU A 78 -10.91 7.66 10.47
CA GLU A 78 -10.55 8.92 11.10
C GLU A 78 -9.07 8.92 11.53
N VAL A 79 -8.39 10.06 11.40
CA VAL A 79 -6.93 10.23 11.66
C VAL A 79 -6.03 9.37 10.79
N GLY A 80 -6.58 8.65 9.80
CA GLY A 80 -5.82 7.79 8.90
C GLY A 80 -4.94 8.56 7.92
N TYR A 81 -3.75 8.02 7.65
CA TYR A 81 -2.87 8.46 6.56
C TYR A 81 -2.61 7.30 5.61
N HIS A 82 -2.97 7.47 4.35
CA HIS A 82 -2.94 6.39 3.34
C HIS A 82 -1.99 6.68 2.18
N GLY A 83 -1.34 7.83 2.17
CA GLY A 83 -0.37 8.20 1.15
C GLY A 83 -0.51 9.64 0.69
N ASN A 84 0.32 10.02 -0.28
CA ASN A 84 0.46 11.39 -0.76
C ASN A 84 0.28 11.53 -2.29
N THR A 85 -0.40 10.59 -2.92
CA THR A 85 -0.86 10.69 -4.31
C THR A 85 -2.28 11.27 -4.35
N GLY A 86 -2.77 11.64 -5.53
CA GLY A 86 -4.06 12.31 -5.68
C GLY A 86 -5.23 11.57 -5.03
N GLY A 87 -5.36 10.27 -5.28
CA GLY A 87 -6.43 9.48 -4.69
C GLY A 87 -6.22 9.14 -3.22
N THR A 88 -4.98 8.95 -2.79
CA THR A 88 -4.66 8.58 -1.41
C THR A 88 -4.72 9.78 -0.45
N ILE A 89 -4.42 10.99 -0.91
CA ILE A 89 -4.57 12.20 -0.09
C ILE A 89 -6.04 12.46 0.21
N ASP A 90 -6.92 12.17 -0.73
CA ASP A 90 -8.36 12.35 -0.61
C ASP A 90 -9.01 11.44 0.45
N ILE A 91 -8.35 10.37 0.85
CA ILE A 91 -8.78 9.45 1.92
C ILE A 91 -7.95 9.57 3.20
N SER A 92 -7.00 10.50 3.25
CA SER A 92 -6.08 10.70 4.37
C SER A 92 -6.56 11.83 5.29
N SER A 93 -7.48 11.52 6.22
CA SER A 93 -8.07 12.52 7.13
C SER A 93 -7.01 13.23 7.97
N TYR A 94 -5.94 12.56 8.35
CA TYR A 94 -4.77 13.17 8.99
C TYR A 94 -4.26 14.42 8.24
N LYS A 95 -4.45 14.48 6.92
CA LYS A 95 -3.99 15.60 6.09
C LYS A 95 -5.08 16.64 5.84
N PHE A 96 -6.28 16.25 5.47
CA PHE A 96 -7.32 17.21 5.10
C PHE A 96 -8.06 17.81 6.31
N ASP A 97 -7.99 17.18 7.49
CA ASP A 97 -8.51 17.74 8.75
C ASP A 97 -7.48 18.57 9.50
N GLY A 98 -6.20 18.50 9.10
CA GLY A 98 -5.11 19.27 9.71
C GLY A 98 -5.09 20.74 9.28
N LYS A 99 -4.15 21.49 9.86
CA LYS A 99 -3.94 22.92 9.53
C LYS A 99 -3.70 23.12 8.04
N GLY A 100 -4.58 23.91 7.41
CA GLY A 100 -4.55 24.18 5.96
C GLY A 100 -5.28 23.14 5.12
N GLY A 101 -5.86 22.12 5.73
CA GLY A 101 -6.75 21.19 5.07
C GLY A 101 -8.09 21.81 4.70
N LYS A 102 -8.80 21.17 3.77
CA LYS A 102 -10.11 21.64 3.27
C LYS A 102 -11.27 20.72 3.67
N GLY A 103 -11.03 19.80 4.61
CA GLY A 103 -11.98 18.76 4.97
C GLY A 103 -12.03 17.60 3.97
N ALA A 104 -12.86 16.61 4.24
CA ALA A 104 -13.04 15.45 3.40
C ALA A 104 -13.65 15.82 2.04
N PRO A 105 -13.13 15.27 0.93
CA PRO A 105 -13.83 15.31 -0.37
C PRO A 105 -15.20 14.65 -0.27
N SER A 106 -16.12 15.06 -1.15
CA SER A 106 -17.52 14.59 -1.14
C SER A 106 -17.68 13.07 -1.24
N GLN A 107 -16.74 12.39 -1.88
CA GLN A 107 -16.74 10.92 -2.06
C GLN A 107 -16.05 10.17 -0.90
N THR A 108 -15.54 10.86 0.13
CA THR A 108 -14.82 10.26 1.25
C THR A 108 -15.66 10.33 2.51
N HIS A 109 -15.98 9.17 3.07
CA HIS A 109 -16.74 9.02 4.31
C HIS A 109 -15.81 8.54 5.42
N LEU A 110 -15.80 9.24 6.55
CA LEU A 110 -14.94 8.89 7.68
C LEU A 110 -15.67 7.97 8.67
N LEU A 111 -14.97 6.94 9.09
CA LEU A 111 -15.38 6.07 10.19
C LEU A 111 -14.62 6.48 11.46
N PRO A 112 -15.33 6.87 12.53
CA PRO A 112 -14.70 7.21 13.81
C PRO A 112 -13.98 6.00 14.42
N ILE A 113 -12.78 6.21 14.96
CA ILE A 113 -11.95 5.15 15.54
C ILE A 113 -12.65 4.44 16.71
N PHE A 114 -13.42 5.17 17.52
CA PHE A 114 -14.11 4.58 18.67
C PHE A 114 -15.21 3.57 18.30
N LEU A 115 -15.75 3.61 17.08
CA LEU A 115 -16.67 2.58 16.59
C LEU A 115 -15.99 1.22 16.36
N LEU A 116 -14.68 1.21 16.13
CA LEU A 116 -13.91 -0.01 15.91
C LEU A 116 -13.57 -0.76 17.20
N SER A 117 -13.74 -0.14 18.38
CA SER A 117 -13.49 -0.78 19.68
C SER A 117 -14.66 -1.65 20.15
N PHE A 118 -15.79 -1.69 19.43
CA PHE A 118 -16.98 -2.47 19.74
C PHE A 118 -17.28 -3.59 18.72
N LEU A 119 -16.41 -3.78 17.74
CA LEU A 119 -16.46 -4.88 16.76
C LEU A 119 -15.38 -5.92 17.04
#